data_9d981753171e2a8524b7c412eee2e561
#
_entry.id   9d981753171e2a8524b7c412eee2e561
#
_cell.length_a   1.000
_cell.length_b   1.000
_cell.length_c   1.000
_cell.angle_alpha   90.00
_cell.angle_beta   90.00
_cell.angle_gamma   90.00
#
_symmetry.space_group_name_H-M   'P 1'
#
loop_
_entity.id
_entity.type
_entity.pdbx_description
1 polymer ?
#
loop_
_entity_poly.entity_id
_entity_poly.type
_entity_poly.pdbx_seq_one_letter_code
_entity_poly.pdbx_strand_id
1 'polypeptide(L)'
;MLVKWGIVLSNPNRFAEKIRILDTTLRDGEQTPGVSLTPEEKLLIAKKLDEAGVDIIEAGFAAASEGEMKAIRLIAKEGLRAEVCSFARGVKKDIDAALKSEVDSIFLVIPASEVHITKKLRKTREEVLKITEECVEYAKDHGLIVEFGPEDATRSDRRFLKEMIKVSLSAGADRVTPPDTVGILTPEKTYEFFLDLKRTFPNTVFGAHCHDDFGLAVANTLAALRAGVEEAHVTVNGLGERAGNAALEEVVIALKLQYDVNVSIKTDLLYDISLMVSRLTGVPIQPNKAIVGENAFTHESGIHTHAILREPSTYEPIPPEIVGRSRRLVVGKHAGTHGLRAALREMGLDPTEEQLKEIFFRVKELGDKGKRVTDADLRVIAESVMGIPHLRPIKLEELTVVTGDHVTPTASVRLNVNGNLIVEAATGVGPVDAAMKAIRKAVATIEPIHLEEYHVNAITGGTDAVVEVIVRLSKGDKVITAMGAHEDIVMASVEAMINGMNLLMSNNGQRNANKKFLSSDSIHLCGFSRLGRAKSEGHGDTEESLPTRLT
;
A
#
# COMPACT_ATOMS: atom_id res chain seq x y z
N MET A 1 -3.38 21.81 12.16
CA MET A 1 -4.41 22.15 13.18
C MET A 1 -5.55 21.17 12.99
N LEU A 2 -5.52 20.02 13.70
CA LEU A 2 -6.51 18.96 13.58
C LEU A 2 -7.83 19.44 14.18
N VAL A 3 -8.89 19.42 13.40
CA VAL A 3 -10.24 19.73 13.88
C VAL A 3 -10.67 18.60 14.80
N LYS A 4 -10.66 18.84 16.11
CA LYS A 4 -11.24 17.94 17.11
C LYS A 4 -12.74 17.90 16.88
N TRP A 5 -13.26 16.80 16.36
CA TRP A 5 -14.68 16.51 16.37
C TRP A 5 -15.15 16.45 17.83
N GLY A 6 -16.05 17.35 18.19
CA GLY A 6 -16.51 17.54 19.57
C GLY A 6 -17.41 16.42 20.12
N ILE A 7 -16.90 15.19 20.13
CA ILE A 7 -17.48 14.12 20.95
C ILE A 7 -16.58 13.99 22.18
N VAL A 8 -16.94 14.70 23.23
CA VAL A 8 -16.37 14.49 24.57
C VAL A 8 -16.86 13.13 25.06
N LEU A 9 -16.09 12.09 24.78
CA LEU A 9 -16.23 10.83 25.49
C LEU A 9 -15.69 11.06 26.92
N SER A 10 -16.62 11.08 27.88
CA SER A 10 -16.30 11.14 29.29
C SER A 10 -15.62 9.85 29.72
N ASN A 11 -14.35 9.76 29.59
CA ASN A 11 -13.31 9.11 30.36
C ASN A 11 -12.02 8.99 29.54
N PRO A 12 -10.84 9.34 30.06
CA PRO A 12 -9.62 9.31 29.27
C PRO A 12 -9.27 7.86 28.90
N ASN A 13 -8.85 7.70 27.66
CA ASN A 13 -8.35 6.50 27.03
C ASN A 13 -7.54 5.61 27.98
N ARG A 14 -8.00 4.38 28.18
CA ARG A 14 -7.26 3.35 28.92
C ARG A 14 -6.28 2.58 28.01
N PHE A 15 -5.76 3.22 27.00
CA PHE A 15 -4.68 2.61 26.23
C PHE A 15 -3.46 2.39 27.11
N ALA A 16 -2.72 1.34 26.83
CA ALA A 16 -1.41 1.13 27.42
C ALA A 16 -0.47 2.30 27.05
N GLU A 17 0.51 2.58 27.90
CA GLU A 17 1.49 3.64 27.67
C GLU A 17 2.28 3.42 26.38
N LYS A 18 2.58 2.15 26.05
CA LYS A 18 3.21 1.72 24.82
C LYS A 18 2.38 0.60 24.19
N ILE A 19 2.01 0.78 22.93
CA ILE A 19 1.39 -0.25 22.11
C ILE A 19 2.44 -0.74 21.12
N ARG A 20 2.63 -2.06 21.07
CA ARG A 20 3.47 -2.73 20.08
C ARG A 20 2.63 -3.25 18.92
N ILE A 21 3.24 -3.29 17.76
CA ILE A 21 2.63 -3.85 16.55
C ILE A 21 3.40 -5.13 16.20
N LEU A 22 2.70 -6.26 16.24
CA LEU A 22 3.15 -7.52 15.67
C LEU A 22 2.52 -7.70 14.31
N ASP A 23 3.35 -7.79 13.27
CA ASP A 23 2.88 -8.08 11.90
C ASP A 23 3.01 -9.58 11.60
N THR A 24 1.91 -10.22 11.25
CA THR A 24 1.83 -11.64 10.88
C THR A 24 1.56 -11.86 9.38
N THR A 25 1.85 -10.89 8.53
CA THR A 25 1.69 -11.01 7.06
C THR A 25 2.43 -12.22 6.51
N LEU A 26 3.63 -12.51 7.03
CA LEU A 26 4.49 -13.59 6.57
C LEU A 26 4.12 -14.97 7.14
N ARG A 27 3.16 -15.02 8.07
CA ARG A 27 2.65 -16.31 8.63
C ARG A 27 1.17 -16.46 8.34
N ASP A 28 0.27 -15.70 9.01
CA ASP A 28 -1.17 -15.79 8.80
C ASP A 28 -1.59 -15.18 7.46
N GLY A 29 -0.96 -14.08 7.08
CA GLY A 29 -1.18 -13.45 5.76
C GLY A 29 -0.84 -14.39 4.61
N GLU A 30 0.23 -15.19 4.72
CA GLU A 30 0.58 -16.21 3.71
C GLU A 30 -0.39 -17.39 3.68
N GLN A 31 -1.19 -17.60 4.73
CA GLN A 31 -2.25 -18.61 4.73
C GLN A 31 -3.49 -18.21 3.92
N THR A 32 -3.51 -17.02 3.34
CA THR A 32 -4.53 -16.63 2.36
C THR A 32 -4.52 -17.63 1.20
N PRO A 33 -5.67 -18.23 0.82
CA PRO A 33 -5.72 -19.21 -0.25
C PRO A 33 -5.10 -18.67 -1.56
N GLY A 34 -4.12 -19.41 -2.10
CA GLY A 34 -3.43 -19.08 -3.34
C GLY A 34 -2.17 -18.24 -3.17
N VAL A 35 -1.84 -17.79 -1.96
CA VAL A 35 -0.58 -17.10 -1.66
C VAL A 35 0.54 -18.10 -1.39
N SER A 36 1.70 -17.85 -1.96
CA SER A 36 2.94 -18.59 -1.70
C SER A 36 4.13 -17.70 -2.00
N LEU A 37 4.90 -17.36 -0.97
CA LEU A 37 6.04 -16.45 -1.07
C LEU A 37 7.35 -17.22 -1.10
N THR A 38 8.28 -16.79 -1.93
CA THR A 38 9.67 -17.28 -1.88
C THR A 38 10.41 -16.74 -0.65
N PRO A 39 11.51 -17.38 -0.20
CA PRO A 39 12.32 -16.86 0.90
C PRO A 39 12.81 -15.42 0.68
N GLU A 40 13.15 -15.07 -0.55
CA GLU A 40 13.62 -13.74 -0.94
C GLU A 40 12.49 -12.70 -0.87
N GLU A 41 11.28 -13.06 -1.28
CA GLU A 41 10.09 -12.19 -1.17
C GLU A 41 9.71 -11.96 0.28
N LYS A 42 9.74 -13.01 1.13
CA LYS A 42 9.53 -12.88 2.58
C LYS A 42 10.54 -11.93 3.21
N LEU A 43 11.83 -12.07 2.86
CA LEU A 43 12.86 -11.15 3.35
C LEU A 43 12.62 -9.72 2.91
N LEU A 44 12.19 -9.51 1.65
CA LEU A 44 11.90 -8.17 1.13
C LEU A 44 10.76 -7.50 1.92
N ILE A 45 9.68 -8.25 2.20
CA ILE A 45 8.56 -7.76 3.01
C ILE A 45 9.03 -7.47 4.45
N ALA A 46 9.79 -8.40 5.07
CA ALA A 46 10.30 -8.22 6.43
C ALA A 46 11.17 -6.96 6.58
N LYS A 47 12.06 -6.69 5.63
CA LYS A 47 12.87 -5.47 5.60
C LYS A 47 12.02 -4.21 5.52
N LYS A 48 10.96 -4.25 4.72
CA LYS A 48 10.06 -3.09 4.56
C LYS A 48 9.21 -2.85 5.80
N LEU A 49 8.77 -3.91 6.48
CA LEU A 49 8.07 -3.84 7.78
C LEU A 49 9.00 -3.28 8.88
N ASP A 50 10.25 -3.73 8.94
CA ASP A 50 11.26 -3.19 9.86
C ASP A 50 11.57 -1.72 9.59
N GLU A 51 11.72 -1.33 8.31
CA GLU A 51 11.89 0.07 7.91
C GLU A 51 10.72 0.94 8.39
N ALA A 52 9.49 0.41 8.29
CA ALA A 52 8.29 1.10 8.76
C ALA A 52 8.21 1.20 10.29
N GLY A 53 8.95 0.40 11.03
CA GLY A 53 9.01 0.44 12.48
C GLY A 53 8.04 -0.51 13.18
N VAL A 54 7.71 -1.64 12.55
CA VAL A 54 7.02 -2.76 13.19
C VAL A 54 7.87 -3.29 14.34
N ASP A 55 7.26 -3.58 15.49
CA ASP A 55 7.99 -4.01 16.69
C ASP A 55 8.35 -5.52 16.61
N ILE A 56 7.46 -6.35 16.05
CA ILE A 56 7.62 -7.80 15.96
C ILE A 56 7.15 -8.28 14.60
N ILE A 57 7.93 -9.14 13.95
CA ILE A 57 7.59 -9.76 12.66
C ILE A 57 7.45 -11.27 12.86
N GLU A 58 6.22 -11.78 12.75
CA GLU A 58 5.99 -13.23 12.72
C GLU A 58 6.33 -13.75 11.31
N ALA A 59 7.56 -14.24 11.18
CA ALA A 59 8.20 -14.53 9.90
C ALA A 59 7.68 -15.81 9.20
N GLY A 60 6.94 -16.64 9.92
CA GLY A 60 6.37 -17.87 9.36
C GLY A 60 6.24 -19.02 10.37
N PHE A 61 6.06 -20.24 9.85
CA PHE A 61 5.95 -21.46 10.62
C PHE A 61 7.13 -22.40 10.29
N ALA A 62 8.20 -22.36 11.09
CA ALA A 62 9.45 -23.08 10.83
C ALA A 62 9.29 -24.60 10.64
N ALA A 63 8.32 -25.23 11.31
CA ALA A 63 8.08 -26.66 11.21
C ALA A 63 7.21 -27.07 10.00
N ALA A 64 6.72 -26.13 9.21
CA ALA A 64 5.89 -26.43 8.04
C ALA A 64 6.67 -27.09 6.92
N SER A 65 7.87 -26.59 6.61
CA SER A 65 8.74 -27.14 5.57
C SER A 65 10.21 -26.70 5.76
N GLU A 66 11.13 -27.35 5.04
CA GLU A 66 12.54 -26.89 5.00
C GLU A 66 12.69 -25.52 4.32
N GLY A 67 11.85 -25.22 3.31
CA GLY A 67 11.83 -23.93 2.63
C GLY A 67 11.42 -22.81 3.57
N GLU A 68 10.39 -23.06 4.36
CA GLU A 68 9.88 -22.13 5.37
C GLU A 68 10.93 -21.88 6.48
N MET A 69 11.56 -22.92 6.98
CA MET A 69 12.65 -22.79 7.95
C MET A 69 13.82 -21.97 7.40
N LYS A 70 14.18 -22.15 6.12
CA LYS A 70 15.22 -21.36 5.46
C LYS A 70 14.82 -19.88 5.33
N ALA A 71 13.56 -19.60 4.96
CA ALA A 71 13.04 -18.24 4.84
C ALA A 71 13.11 -17.50 6.19
N ILE A 72 12.61 -18.13 7.26
CA ILE A 72 12.63 -17.57 8.62
C ILE A 72 14.07 -17.32 9.07
N ARG A 73 14.97 -18.28 8.84
CA ARG A 73 16.40 -18.14 9.18
C ARG A 73 17.07 -17.01 8.40
N LEU A 74 16.68 -16.79 7.16
CA LEU A 74 17.19 -15.69 6.34
C LEU A 74 16.79 -14.34 6.95
N ILE A 75 15.54 -14.22 7.39
CA ILE A 75 15.01 -13.01 8.05
C ILE A 75 15.70 -12.80 9.41
N ALA A 76 15.82 -13.84 10.22
CA ALA A 76 16.46 -13.75 11.55
C ALA A 76 17.92 -13.31 11.49
N LYS A 77 18.63 -13.62 10.39
CA LYS A 77 20.04 -13.25 10.18
C LYS A 77 20.25 -11.89 9.53
N GLU A 78 19.19 -11.22 9.09
CA GLU A 78 19.30 -9.93 8.39
C GLU A 78 19.73 -8.77 9.30
N GLY A 79 19.59 -8.95 10.63
CA GLY A 79 19.92 -7.90 11.60
C GLY A 79 18.86 -6.81 11.69
N LEU A 80 17.60 -7.19 11.58
CA LEU A 80 16.46 -6.30 11.73
C LEU A 80 16.40 -5.72 13.15
N ARG A 81 15.75 -4.58 13.32
CA ARG A 81 15.46 -4.00 14.64
C ARG A 81 14.24 -4.66 15.29
N ALA A 82 13.29 -5.11 14.45
CA ALA A 82 12.12 -5.84 14.87
C ALA A 82 12.51 -7.19 15.46
N GLU A 83 11.83 -7.61 16.53
CA GLU A 83 11.89 -8.96 17.06
C GLU A 83 11.38 -9.95 16.01
N VAL A 84 12.15 -10.97 15.67
CA VAL A 84 11.75 -12.01 14.71
C VAL A 84 11.10 -13.16 15.44
N CYS A 85 9.82 -13.41 15.16
CA CYS A 85 9.00 -14.44 15.77
C CYS A 85 8.73 -15.59 14.78
N SER A 86 8.62 -16.83 15.30
CA SER A 86 8.10 -17.96 14.54
C SER A 86 6.90 -18.58 15.23
N PHE A 87 5.88 -18.94 14.43
CA PHE A 87 4.77 -19.73 14.92
C PHE A 87 5.25 -21.13 15.35
N ALA A 88 4.69 -21.66 16.45
CA ALA A 88 4.90 -23.02 16.90
C ALA A 88 3.64 -23.60 17.54
N ARG A 89 3.34 -24.87 17.26
CA ARG A 89 2.30 -25.60 17.97
C ARG A 89 2.86 -26.16 19.28
N GLY A 90 2.00 -26.60 20.19
CA GLY A 90 2.37 -27.23 21.47
C GLY A 90 3.05 -28.60 21.31
N VAL A 91 4.14 -28.65 20.55
CA VAL A 91 4.98 -29.84 20.35
C VAL A 91 6.46 -29.43 20.27
N LYS A 92 7.34 -30.15 21.02
CA LYS A 92 8.78 -29.82 21.09
C LYS A 92 9.46 -29.73 19.71
N LYS A 93 9.04 -30.57 18.76
CA LYS A 93 9.59 -30.56 17.39
C LYS A 93 9.41 -29.21 16.68
N ASP A 94 8.29 -28.51 16.93
CA ASP A 94 8.03 -27.20 16.32
C ASP A 94 8.93 -26.13 16.97
N ILE A 95 9.13 -26.23 18.29
CA ILE A 95 10.05 -25.36 19.04
C ILE A 95 11.50 -25.57 18.56
N ASP A 96 11.91 -26.82 18.34
CA ASP A 96 13.23 -27.18 17.80
C ASP A 96 13.45 -26.59 16.38
N ALA A 97 12.39 -26.55 15.57
CA ALA A 97 12.47 -25.94 14.24
C ALA A 97 12.65 -24.42 14.32
N ALA A 98 11.95 -23.76 15.24
CA ALA A 98 12.11 -22.34 15.53
C ALA A 98 13.53 -22.03 16.03
N LEU A 99 14.05 -22.80 16.98
CA LEU A 99 15.42 -22.68 17.47
C LEU A 99 16.48 -22.82 16.35
N LYS A 100 16.29 -23.78 15.45
CA LYS A 100 17.16 -23.95 14.27
C LYS A 100 17.09 -22.78 13.29
N SER A 101 15.98 -22.04 13.30
CA SER A 101 15.81 -20.84 12.50
C SER A 101 16.45 -19.60 13.14
N GLU A 102 16.96 -19.72 14.37
CA GLU A 102 17.68 -18.66 15.09
C GLU A 102 16.79 -17.42 15.34
N VAL A 103 15.48 -17.62 15.61
CA VAL A 103 14.52 -16.57 15.93
C VAL A 103 14.65 -16.07 17.37
N ASP A 104 14.20 -14.86 17.66
CA ASP A 104 14.20 -14.25 18.99
C ASP A 104 13.06 -14.81 19.86
N SER A 105 11.89 -15.06 19.24
CA SER A 105 10.68 -15.46 19.95
C SER A 105 9.87 -16.49 19.18
N ILE A 106 8.92 -17.11 19.91
CA ILE A 106 7.89 -17.97 19.32
C ILE A 106 6.50 -17.50 19.75
N PHE A 107 5.54 -17.61 18.81
CA PHE A 107 4.11 -17.61 19.11
C PHE A 107 3.66 -19.05 19.27
N LEU A 108 3.59 -19.50 20.53
CA LEU A 108 3.28 -20.88 20.90
C LEU A 108 1.77 -21.08 21.04
N VAL A 109 1.16 -21.73 20.06
CA VAL A 109 -0.30 -21.85 19.96
C VAL A 109 -0.78 -23.24 20.37
N ILE A 110 -1.69 -23.27 21.38
CA ILE A 110 -2.29 -24.49 21.93
C ILE A 110 -3.80 -24.28 22.06
N PRO A 111 -4.64 -25.23 21.55
CA PRO A 111 -6.09 -25.13 21.62
C PRO A 111 -6.65 -24.96 23.03
N ALA A 112 -7.60 -24.03 23.21
CA ALA A 112 -8.25 -23.73 24.46
C ALA A 112 -9.76 -24.07 24.47
N SER A 113 -10.42 -24.03 23.30
CA SER A 113 -11.86 -24.35 23.25
C SER A 113 -12.13 -25.85 23.30
N GLU A 114 -13.25 -26.22 23.90
CA GLU A 114 -13.67 -27.60 24.00
C GLU A 114 -13.73 -28.33 22.64
N VAL A 115 -14.20 -27.61 21.60
CA VAL A 115 -14.29 -28.21 20.27
C VAL A 115 -12.91 -28.49 19.68
N HIS A 116 -11.92 -27.62 19.90
CA HIS A 116 -10.57 -27.84 19.41
C HIS A 116 -9.82 -28.89 20.24
N ILE A 117 -10.00 -28.89 21.56
CA ILE A 117 -9.39 -29.89 22.45
C ILE A 117 -9.89 -31.29 22.09
N THR A 118 -11.22 -31.48 22.00
CA THR A 118 -11.81 -32.83 21.84
C THR A 118 -11.81 -33.33 20.39
N LYS A 119 -12.06 -32.43 19.39
CA LYS A 119 -12.19 -32.81 17.97
C LYS A 119 -10.88 -32.72 17.20
N LYS A 120 -10.08 -31.65 17.42
CA LYS A 120 -8.81 -31.43 16.74
C LYS A 120 -7.66 -32.17 17.42
N LEU A 121 -7.46 -32.00 18.74
CA LEU A 121 -6.36 -32.63 19.46
C LEU A 121 -6.69 -34.05 19.97
N ARG A 122 -7.97 -34.34 20.22
CA ARG A 122 -8.45 -35.59 20.86
C ARG A 122 -7.78 -35.81 22.21
N LYS A 123 -7.77 -34.77 23.05
CA LYS A 123 -7.14 -34.75 24.39
C LYS A 123 -8.12 -34.31 25.46
N THR A 124 -7.70 -34.45 26.72
CA THR A 124 -8.41 -33.87 27.86
C THR A 124 -7.86 -32.50 28.20
N ARG A 125 -8.57 -31.72 29.02
CA ARG A 125 -8.13 -30.42 29.52
C ARG A 125 -6.85 -30.54 30.34
N GLU A 126 -6.71 -31.58 31.16
CA GLU A 126 -5.54 -31.87 31.98
C GLU A 126 -4.29 -32.12 31.10
N GLU A 127 -4.46 -32.92 30.03
CA GLU A 127 -3.38 -33.13 29.05
C GLU A 127 -2.95 -31.84 28.36
N VAL A 128 -3.90 -30.95 28.03
CA VAL A 128 -3.61 -29.68 27.40
C VAL A 128 -2.88 -28.73 28.35
N LEU A 129 -3.26 -28.69 29.64
CA LEU A 129 -2.53 -27.91 30.66
C LEU A 129 -1.09 -28.43 30.80
N LYS A 130 -0.89 -29.72 30.85
CA LYS A 130 0.44 -30.34 30.91
C LYS A 130 1.29 -30.03 29.69
N ILE A 131 0.71 -30.09 28.47
CA ILE A 131 1.40 -29.70 27.23
C ILE A 131 1.79 -28.22 27.29
N THR A 132 0.91 -27.35 27.79
CA THR A 132 1.19 -25.92 27.93
C THR A 132 2.40 -25.70 28.83
N GLU A 133 2.42 -26.31 30.02
CA GLU A 133 3.54 -26.22 30.95
C GLU A 133 4.84 -26.73 30.32
N GLU A 134 4.86 -27.96 29.83
CA GLU A 134 6.05 -28.61 29.27
C GLU A 134 6.63 -27.89 28.06
N CYS A 135 5.78 -27.33 27.18
CA CYS A 135 6.25 -26.63 25.97
C CYS A 135 6.74 -25.21 26.27
N VAL A 136 6.09 -24.48 27.19
CA VAL A 136 6.55 -23.15 27.60
C VAL A 136 7.89 -23.28 28.33
N GLU A 137 8.00 -24.18 29.34
CA GLU A 137 9.26 -24.42 30.05
C GLU A 137 10.38 -24.82 29.08
N TYR A 138 10.10 -25.76 28.17
CA TYR A 138 11.08 -26.19 27.18
C TYR A 138 11.60 -25.02 26.30
N ALA A 139 10.73 -24.15 25.83
CA ALA A 139 11.12 -23.01 25.04
C ALA A 139 11.93 -21.99 25.87
N LYS A 140 11.53 -21.74 27.10
CA LYS A 140 12.24 -20.85 28.04
C LYS A 140 13.63 -21.37 28.41
N ASP A 141 13.77 -22.67 28.65
CA ASP A 141 15.05 -23.33 28.95
C ASP A 141 16.05 -23.20 27.81
N HIS A 142 15.57 -22.99 26.56
CA HIS A 142 16.39 -22.77 25.37
C HIS A 142 16.55 -21.28 25.02
N GLY A 143 16.12 -20.37 25.89
CA GLY A 143 16.37 -18.94 25.78
C GLY A 143 15.42 -18.16 24.89
N LEU A 144 14.33 -18.75 24.39
CA LEU A 144 13.35 -18.06 23.57
C LEU A 144 12.46 -17.12 24.41
N ILE A 145 12.06 -16.02 23.82
CA ILE A 145 10.89 -15.26 24.28
C ILE A 145 9.65 -16.06 23.87
N VAL A 146 8.72 -16.26 24.80
CA VAL A 146 7.52 -17.07 24.58
C VAL A 146 6.28 -16.21 24.66
N GLU A 147 5.59 -16.07 23.53
CA GLU A 147 4.23 -15.56 23.46
C GLU A 147 3.26 -16.75 23.41
N PHE A 148 2.38 -16.85 24.40
CA PHE A 148 1.44 -17.94 24.50
C PHE A 148 0.09 -17.59 23.86
N GLY A 149 -0.34 -18.40 22.89
CA GLY A 149 -1.62 -18.27 22.18
C GLY A 149 -2.60 -19.37 22.54
N PRO A 150 -3.55 -19.17 23.47
CA PRO A 150 -4.63 -20.13 23.72
C PRO A 150 -5.63 -20.10 22.55
N GLU A 151 -5.45 -20.98 21.54
CA GLU A 151 -6.23 -21.00 20.30
C GLU A 151 -7.73 -21.13 20.57
N ASP A 152 -8.53 -20.32 19.83
CA ASP A 152 -9.97 -20.28 19.96
C ASP A 152 -10.45 -19.83 21.37
N ALA A 153 -9.71 -18.88 21.94
CA ALA A 153 -9.92 -18.36 23.28
C ALA A 153 -11.33 -17.79 23.51
N THR A 154 -11.91 -17.19 22.49
CA THR A 154 -13.20 -16.51 22.57
C THR A 154 -14.37 -17.48 22.72
N ARG A 155 -14.23 -18.75 22.27
CA ARG A 155 -15.19 -19.84 22.46
C ARG A 155 -14.83 -20.79 23.60
N SER A 156 -13.76 -20.52 24.31
CA SER A 156 -13.32 -21.33 25.44
C SER A 156 -14.17 -21.08 26.69
N ASP A 157 -14.24 -22.09 27.56
CA ASP A 157 -14.70 -21.89 28.93
C ASP A 157 -13.81 -20.89 29.66
N ARG A 158 -14.38 -19.84 30.24
CA ARG A 158 -13.63 -18.72 30.85
C ARG A 158 -12.74 -19.15 32.02
N ARG A 159 -13.16 -20.14 32.80
CA ARG A 159 -12.37 -20.65 33.94
C ARG A 159 -11.17 -21.40 33.44
N PHE A 160 -11.40 -22.31 32.47
CA PHE A 160 -10.34 -23.08 31.86
C PHE A 160 -9.33 -22.18 31.09
N LEU A 161 -9.80 -21.18 30.35
CA LEU A 161 -8.91 -20.21 29.69
C LEU A 161 -8.00 -19.53 30.71
N LYS A 162 -8.55 -19.02 31.83
CA LYS A 162 -7.75 -18.39 32.88
C LYS A 162 -6.77 -19.37 33.55
N GLU A 163 -7.14 -20.64 33.67
CA GLU A 163 -6.26 -21.69 34.18
C GLU A 163 -5.08 -21.93 33.22
N MET A 164 -5.33 -22.07 31.90
CA MET A 164 -4.29 -22.20 30.89
C MET A 164 -3.33 -21.01 30.92
N ILE A 165 -3.85 -19.78 30.99
CA ILE A 165 -3.04 -18.54 31.07
C ILE A 165 -2.19 -18.59 32.34
N LYS A 166 -2.75 -18.97 33.49
CA LYS A 166 -2.00 -19.08 34.74
C LYS A 166 -0.87 -20.11 34.62
N VAL A 167 -1.14 -21.27 34.02
CA VAL A 167 -0.12 -22.34 33.82
C VAL A 167 0.99 -21.80 32.90
N SER A 168 0.66 -21.18 31.78
CA SER A 168 1.66 -20.64 30.84
C SER A 168 2.55 -19.59 31.50
N LEU A 169 1.96 -18.66 32.28
CA LEU A 169 2.70 -17.62 33.01
C LEU A 169 3.60 -18.24 34.10
N SER A 170 3.11 -19.29 34.83
CA SER A 170 3.91 -19.98 35.84
C SER A 170 5.09 -20.75 35.24
N ALA A 171 4.94 -21.25 34.01
CA ALA A 171 5.98 -21.90 33.21
C ALA A 171 6.96 -20.90 32.56
N GLY A 172 6.70 -19.57 32.65
CA GLY A 172 7.60 -18.52 32.21
C GLY A 172 7.23 -17.82 30.91
N ALA A 173 5.98 -17.94 30.41
CA ALA A 173 5.54 -17.19 29.23
C ALA A 173 5.68 -15.67 29.45
N ASP A 174 6.24 -14.95 28.49
CA ASP A 174 6.51 -13.51 28.56
C ASP A 174 5.28 -12.69 28.19
N ARG A 175 4.45 -13.20 27.27
CA ARG A 175 3.25 -12.55 26.72
C ARG A 175 2.14 -13.56 26.50
N VAL A 176 0.90 -13.09 26.46
CA VAL A 176 -0.27 -13.94 26.19
C VAL A 176 -1.18 -13.28 25.17
N THR A 177 -1.46 -13.96 24.08
CA THR A 177 -2.37 -13.47 23.04
C THR A 177 -3.53 -14.44 22.83
N PRO A 178 -4.67 -14.23 23.50
CA PRO A 178 -5.87 -15.03 23.31
C PRO A 178 -6.60 -14.61 22.03
N PRO A 179 -6.54 -15.42 20.93
CA PRO A 179 -7.08 -15.02 19.64
C PRO A 179 -8.60 -15.18 19.54
N ASP A 180 -9.24 -14.30 18.80
CA ASP A 180 -10.57 -14.50 18.22
C ASP A 180 -10.43 -15.27 16.89
N THR A 181 -10.12 -16.55 17.02
CA THR A 181 -9.71 -17.44 15.92
C THR A 181 -10.75 -17.53 14.80
N VAL A 182 -12.02 -17.36 15.09
CA VAL A 182 -13.12 -17.43 14.13
C VAL A 182 -13.90 -16.12 14.01
N GLY A 183 -13.34 -15.03 14.49
CA GLY A 183 -13.82 -13.68 14.29
C GLY A 183 -15.25 -13.40 14.77
N ILE A 184 -15.69 -14.00 15.89
CA ILE A 184 -17.09 -13.96 16.32
C ILE A 184 -17.44 -12.87 17.33
N LEU A 185 -16.45 -12.18 17.85
CA LEU A 185 -16.72 -11.15 18.85
C LEU A 185 -17.21 -9.84 18.20
N THR A 186 -18.01 -9.09 18.95
CA THR A 186 -18.28 -7.67 18.67
C THR A 186 -17.28 -6.81 19.45
N PRO A 187 -17.09 -5.53 19.10
CA PRO A 187 -16.18 -4.66 19.83
C PRO A 187 -16.48 -4.54 21.32
N GLU A 188 -17.76 -4.53 21.72
CA GLU A 188 -18.17 -4.48 23.12
C GLU A 188 -17.74 -5.74 23.86
N LYS A 189 -18.02 -6.92 23.28
CA LYS A 189 -17.64 -8.22 23.86
C LYS A 189 -16.12 -8.37 23.92
N THR A 190 -15.40 -7.88 22.92
CA THR A 190 -13.93 -7.89 22.89
C THR A 190 -13.38 -7.00 24.01
N TYR A 191 -13.91 -5.80 24.18
CA TYR A 191 -13.54 -4.93 25.29
C TYR A 191 -13.75 -5.60 26.65
N GLU A 192 -14.94 -6.16 26.89
CA GLU A 192 -15.27 -6.88 28.14
C GLU A 192 -14.37 -8.10 28.35
N PHE A 193 -14.07 -8.85 27.29
CA PHE A 193 -13.20 -10.02 27.32
C PHE A 193 -11.81 -9.67 27.83
N PHE A 194 -11.17 -8.70 27.19
CA PHE A 194 -9.80 -8.30 27.56
C PHE A 194 -9.77 -7.53 28.88
N LEU A 195 -10.78 -6.76 29.20
CA LEU A 195 -10.88 -6.08 30.49
C LEU A 195 -10.94 -7.10 31.66
N ASP A 196 -11.67 -8.21 31.50
CA ASP A 196 -11.72 -9.30 32.49
C ASP A 196 -10.36 -9.97 32.65
N LEU A 197 -9.64 -10.22 31.55
CA LEU A 197 -8.29 -10.80 31.57
C LEU A 197 -7.29 -9.84 32.23
N LYS A 198 -7.28 -8.57 31.85
CA LYS A 198 -6.39 -7.54 32.46
C LYS A 198 -6.66 -7.33 33.94
N ARG A 199 -7.91 -7.46 34.39
CA ARG A 199 -8.24 -7.43 35.83
C ARG A 199 -7.74 -8.67 36.57
N THR A 200 -7.76 -9.83 35.92
CA THR A 200 -7.32 -11.10 36.51
C THR A 200 -5.78 -11.19 36.54
N PHE A 201 -5.12 -10.70 35.51
CA PHE A 201 -3.67 -10.75 35.30
C PHE A 201 -3.09 -9.35 35.01
N PRO A 202 -3.06 -8.44 36.00
CA PRO A 202 -2.78 -7.02 35.76
C PRO A 202 -1.36 -6.73 35.25
N ASN A 203 -0.41 -7.61 35.54
CA ASN A 203 1.01 -7.46 35.17
C ASN A 203 1.39 -8.20 33.87
N THR A 204 0.43 -8.90 33.24
CA THR A 204 0.67 -9.64 32.02
C THR A 204 0.52 -8.74 30.82
N VAL A 205 1.48 -8.81 29.90
CA VAL A 205 1.37 -8.22 28.56
C VAL A 205 0.43 -9.07 27.72
N PHE A 206 -0.66 -8.47 27.26
CA PHE A 206 -1.60 -9.13 26.38
C PHE A 206 -1.47 -8.61 24.94
N GLY A 207 -1.64 -9.54 24.00
CA GLY A 207 -1.84 -9.25 22.58
C GLY A 207 -3.29 -9.48 22.15
N ALA A 208 -3.71 -8.81 21.09
CA ALA A 208 -5.00 -9.01 20.44
C ALA A 208 -4.79 -9.49 19.00
N HIS A 209 -5.28 -10.70 18.69
CA HIS A 209 -5.28 -11.30 17.36
C HIS A 209 -6.73 -11.59 16.95
N CYS A 210 -7.23 -10.83 15.96
CA CYS A 210 -8.64 -10.87 15.58
C CYS A 210 -8.79 -11.18 14.10
N HIS A 211 -9.55 -12.25 13.79
CA HIS A 211 -9.97 -12.55 12.42
C HIS A 211 -11.19 -11.73 11.99
N ASP A 212 -11.38 -11.59 10.67
CA ASP A 212 -12.30 -10.61 10.06
C ASP A 212 -13.58 -11.24 9.47
N ASP A 213 -13.98 -12.43 9.96
CA ASP A 213 -15.11 -13.18 9.41
C ASP A 213 -16.43 -12.39 9.38
N PHE A 214 -16.62 -11.41 10.26
CA PHE A 214 -17.75 -10.49 10.29
C PHE A 214 -17.40 -9.04 9.91
N GLY A 215 -16.17 -8.78 9.39
CA GLY A 215 -15.73 -7.43 9.06
C GLY A 215 -15.46 -6.57 10.29
N LEU A 216 -15.10 -7.15 11.43
CA LEU A 216 -14.95 -6.45 12.71
C LEU A 216 -13.54 -6.53 13.29
N ALA A 217 -12.58 -7.15 12.60
CA ALA A 217 -11.25 -7.39 13.15
C ALA A 217 -10.54 -6.12 13.62
N VAL A 218 -10.55 -5.07 12.81
CA VAL A 218 -9.96 -3.76 13.17
C VAL A 218 -10.66 -3.16 14.38
N ALA A 219 -12.00 -3.15 14.38
CA ALA A 219 -12.79 -2.60 15.47
C ALA A 219 -12.58 -3.39 16.79
N ASN A 220 -12.47 -4.72 16.69
CA ASN A 220 -12.19 -5.62 17.82
C ASN A 220 -10.77 -5.37 18.36
N THR A 221 -9.76 -5.28 17.50
CA THR A 221 -8.38 -4.96 17.90
C THR A 221 -8.32 -3.63 18.64
N LEU A 222 -8.96 -2.58 18.12
CA LEU A 222 -9.04 -1.28 18.79
C LEU A 222 -9.78 -1.35 20.13
N ALA A 223 -10.84 -2.17 20.23
CA ALA A 223 -11.56 -2.39 21.48
C ALA A 223 -10.70 -3.11 22.53
N ALA A 224 -9.91 -4.12 22.12
CA ALA A 224 -8.96 -4.79 22.99
C ALA A 224 -7.88 -3.83 23.53
N LEU A 225 -7.29 -3.02 22.65
CA LEU A 225 -6.30 -2.01 23.04
C LEU A 225 -6.87 -0.99 24.02
N ARG A 226 -8.13 -0.58 23.84
CA ARG A 226 -8.84 0.28 24.79
C ARG A 226 -9.11 -0.39 26.14
N ALA A 227 -9.16 -1.71 26.19
CA ALA A 227 -9.26 -2.46 27.45
C ALA A 227 -7.91 -2.59 28.18
N GLY A 228 -6.82 -2.05 27.61
CA GLY A 228 -5.48 -2.03 28.19
C GLY A 228 -4.56 -3.12 27.66
N VAL A 229 -4.88 -3.72 26.52
CA VAL A 229 -3.99 -4.64 25.78
C VAL A 229 -2.82 -3.85 25.20
N GLU A 230 -1.61 -4.43 25.23
CA GLU A 230 -0.37 -3.75 24.88
C GLU A 230 0.18 -4.11 23.51
N GLU A 231 -0.40 -5.11 22.83
CA GLU A 231 0.07 -5.55 21.54
C GLU A 231 -1.08 -5.82 20.57
N ALA A 232 -0.92 -5.38 19.32
CA ALA A 232 -1.87 -5.65 18.25
C ALA A 232 -1.23 -6.55 17.19
N HIS A 233 -1.85 -7.69 16.91
CA HIS A 233 -1.50 -8.56 15.79
C HIS A 233 -2.25 -8.08 14.55
N VAL A 234 -1.54 -7.81 13.49
CA VAL A 234 -2.07 -7.24 12.25
C VAL A 234 -1.44 -7.90 11.03
N THR A 235 -2.06 -7.70 9.88
CA THR A 235 -1.48 -8.05 8.58
C THR A 235 -1.61 -6.90 7.61
N VAL A 236 -0.66 -6.76 6.72
CA VAL A 236 -0.77 -5.80 5.62
C VAL A 236 -1.99 -6.13 4.77
N ASN A 237 -2.79 -5.15 4.44
CA ASN A 237 -4.03 -5.27 3.67
C ASN A 237 -5.12 -6.15 4.33
N GLY A 238 -4.93 -6.59 5.56
CA GLY A 238 -5.85 -7.50 6.24
C GLY A 238 -5.80 -8.93 5.72
N LEU A 239 -4.69 -9.35 5.10
CA LEU A 239 -4.49 -10.71 4.59
C LEU A 239 -4.60 -11.75 5.69
N GLY A 240 -4.98 -12.99 5.34
CA GLY A 240 -5.02 -14.11 6.28
C GLY A 240 -6.00 -15.19 5.89
N GLU A 241 -6.12 -16.16 6.78
CA GLU A 241 -7.05 -17.29 6.63
C GLU A 241 -8.49 -16.78 6.50
N ARG A 242 -9.29 -17.39 5.65
CA ARG A 242 -10.70 -17.06 5.35
C ARG A 242 -10.91 -15.61 4.90
N ALA A 243 -11.48 -14.74 5.80
CA ALA A 243 -11.72 -13.32 5.52
C ALA A 243 -10.55 -12.41 5.91
N GLY A 244 -9.49 -12.97 6.52
CA GLY A 244 -8.29 -12.26 6.90
C GLY A 244 -8.24 -11.82 8.36
N ASN A 245 -7.39 -10.84 8.63
CA ASN A 245 -7.05 -10.32 9.95
C ASN A 245 -7.30 -8.81 10.04
N ALA A 246 -7.05 -8.24 11.20
CA ALA A 246 -7.02 -6.77 11.35
C ALA A 246 -5.93 -6.17 10.47
N ALA A 247 -6.29 -5.20 9.62
CA ALA A 247 -5.38 -4.57 8.69
C ALA A 247 -4.41 -3.59 9.39
N LEU A 248 -3.11 -3.74 9.15
CA LEU A 248 -2.04 -2.89 9.69
C LEU A 248 -2.33 -1.41 9.50
N GLU A 249 -2.59 -1.02 8.25
CA GLU A 249 -2.81 0.38 7.86
C GLU A 249 -4.03 1.00 8.55
N GLU A 250 -5.08 0.22 8.74
CA GLU A 250 -6.32 0.70 9.35
C GLU A 250 -6.19 0.84 10.86
N VAL A 251 -5.57 -0.15 11.53
CA VAL A 251 -5.33 -0.09 12.98
C VAL A 251 -4.40 1.08 13.33
N VAL A 252 -3.29 1.22 12.61
CA VAL A 252 -2.27 2.25 12.87
C VAL A 252 -2.83 3.65 12.67
N ILE A 253 -3.54 3.88 11.56
CA ILE A 253 -4.11 5.21 11.27
C ILE A 253 -5.25 5.54 12.24
N ALA A 254 -6.08 4.57 12.63
CA ALA A 254 -7.10 4.78 13.66
C ALA A 254 -6.47 5.16 15.01
N LEU A 255 -5.44 4.44 15.46
CA LEU A 255 -4.72 4.77 16.70
C LEU A 255 -4.17 6.20 16.66
N LYS A 256 -3.49 6.55 15.57
CA LYS A 256 -2.83 7.86 15.43
C LYS A 256 -3.82 9.01 15.32
N LEU A 257 -4.88 8.89 14.50
CA LEU A 257 -5.74 10.03 14.17
C LEU A 257 -7.04 10.10 14.97
N GLN A 258 -7.60 8.95 15.37
CA GLN A 258 -8.86 8.92 16.11
C GLN A 258 -8.64 8.91 17.63
N TYR A 259 -7.56 8.26 18.06
CA TYR A 259 -7.30 8.07 19.49
C TYR A 259 -6.10 8.88 20.02
N ASP A 260 -5.34 9.54 19.15
CA ASP A 260 -4.13 10.32 19.51
C ASP A 260 -3.09 9.44 20.25
N VAL A 261 -2.99 8.17 19.85
CA VAL A 261 -2.04 7.20 20.39
C VAL A 261 -0.82 7.16 19.49
N ASN A 262 0.35 7.36 20.10
CA ASN A 262 1.61 7.28 19.36
C ASN A 262 2.03 5.82 19.21
N VAL A 263 2.25 5.40 17.97
CA VAL A 263 2.82 4.10 17.58
C VAL A 263 4.12 4.32 16.82
N SER A 264 5.02 3.34 16.86
CA SER A 264 6.36 3.43 16.23
C SER A 264 6.33 3.50 14.70
N ILE A 265 5.17 3.25 14.08
CA ILE A 265 5.03 3.09 12.64
C ILE A 265 5.19 4.40 11.87
N LYS A 266 6.05 4.40 10.86
CA LYS A 266 6.16 5.45 9.84
C LYS A 266 5.01 5.31 8.86
N THR A 267 3.98 6.11 9.07
CA THR A 267 2.71 5.98 8.35
C THR A 267 2.79 6.33 6.87
N ASP A 268 3.76 7.15 6.48
CA ASP A 268 4.06 7.52 5.09
C ASP A 268 4.55 6.35 4.22
N LEU A 269 4.98 5.24 4.84
CA LEU A 269 5.36 4.01 4.14
C LEU A 269 4.19 3.01 3.93
N LEU A 270 3.04 3.23 4.55
CA LEU A 270 1.93 2.26 4.55
C LEU A 270 1.41 1.93 3.16
N TYR A 271 1.30 2.91 2.28
CA TYR A 271 0.83 2.68 0.91
C TYR A 271 1.82 1.86 0.09
N ASP A 272 3.11 2.17 0.19
CA ASP A 272 4.16 1.43 -0.52
C ASP A 272 4.24 -0.04 -0.06
N ILE A 273 4.12 -0.27 1.26
CA ILE A 273 4.06 -1.62 1.83
C ILE A 273 2.84 -2.38 1.31
N SER A 274 1.68 -1.73 1.33
CA SER A 274 0.42 -2.29 0.84
C SER A 274 0.53 -2.73 -0.63
N LEU A 275 1.09 -1.88 -1.49
CA LEU A 275 1.32 -2.19 -2.91
C LEU A 275 2.34 -3.32 -3.10
N MET A 276 3.46 -3.29 -2.35
CA MET A 276 4.47 -4.35 -2.41
C MET A 276 3.88 -5.71 -2.06
N VAL A 277 3.17 -5.80 -0.93
CA VAL A 277 2.55 -7.05 -0.47
C VAL A 277 1.50 -7.53 -1.48
N SER A 278 0.66 -6.64 -1.99
CA SER A 278 -0.33 -6.97 -3.03
C SER A 278 0.31 -7.56 -4.28
N ARG A 279 1.45 -7.02 -4.73
CA ARG A 279 2.18 -7.52 -5.90
C ARG A 279 2.81 -8.88 -5.65
N LEU A 280 3.46 -9.07 -4.51
CA LEU A 280 4.18 -10.30 -4.19
C LEU A 280 3.21 -11.45 -3.88
N THR A 281 2.10 -11.18 -3.23
CA THR A 281 1.07 -12.18 -2.90
C THR A 281 0.11 -12.46 -4.06
N GLY A 282 0.02 -11.55 -5.05
CA GLY A 282 -0.97 -11.64 -6.13
C GLY A 282 -2.40 -11.31 -5.68
N VAL A 283 -2.61 -10.90 -4.42
CA VAL A 283 -3.93 -10.52 -3.90
C VAL A 283 -4.15 -9.02 -4.15
N PRO A 284 -5.08 -8.61 -5.02
CA PRO A 284 -5.29 -7.21 -5.35
C PRO A 284 -5.92 -6.44 -4.18
N ILE A 285 -5.49 -5.20 -4.01
CA ILE A 285 -6.14 -4.27 -3.07
C ILE A 285 -7.50 -3.89 -3.64
N GLN A 286 -8.57 -4.03 -2.85
CA GLN A 286 -9.89 -3.56 -3.27
C GLN A 286 -9.86 -2.05 -3.50
N PRO A 287 -10.41 -1.53 -4.63
CA PRO A 287 -10.34 -0.10 -4.94
C PRO A 287 -10.93 0.81 -3.84
N ASN A 288 -11.93 0.33 -3.11
CA ASN A 288 -12.60 1.04 -2.02
C ASN A 288 -12.06 0.68 -0.62
N LYS A 289 -10.94 -0.07 -0.53
CA LYS A 289 -10.33 -0.37 0.77
C LYS A 289 -9.95 0.91 1.49
N ALA A 290 -10.24 0.98 2.79
CA ALA A 290 -9.86 2.13 3.60
C ALA A 290 -8.32 2.35 3.56
N ILE A 291 -7.89 3.59 3.64
CA ILE A 291 -6.49 4.05 3.72
C ILE A 291 -5.68 3.81 2.43
N VAL A 292 -5.65 2.58 1.89
CA VAL A 292 -4.73 2.18 0.80
C VAL A 292 -5.43 1.93 -0.53
N GLY A 293 -6.75 1.78 -0.57
CA GLY A 293 -7.50 1.57 -1.82
C GLY A 293 -7.39 2.75 -2.78
N GLU A 294 -7.44 2.50 -4.09
CA GLU A 294 -7.30 3.53 -5.12
C GLU A 294 -8.27 4.70 -4.90
N ASN A 295 -9.50 4.39 -4.48
CA ASN A 295 -10.57 5.38 -4.29
C ASN A 295 -10.48 6.15 -2.96
N ALA A 296 -9.65 5.72 -1.99
CA ALA A 296 -9.61 6.31 -0.65
C ALA A 296 -9.34 7.82 -0.65
N PHE A 297 -8.57 8.32 -1.63
CA PHE A 297 -8.23 9.74 -1.82
C PHE A 297 -8.54 10.23 -3.24
N THR A 298 -9.58 9.63 -3.86
CA THR A 298 -9.99 9.97 -5.22
C THR A 298 -11.39 10.58 -5.18
N HIS A 299 -11.55 11.73 -5.83
CA HIS A 299 -12.81 12.47 -5.85
C HIS A 299 -13.27 12.73 -7.29
N GLU A 300 -14.52 12.39 -7.60
CA GLU A 300 -15.17 12.60 -8.91
C GLU A 300 -16.30 13.60 -8.83
N SER A 301 -17.11 13.56 -7.74
CA SER A 301 -18.29 14.41 -7.62
C SER A 301 -17.96 15.90 -7.64
N GLY A 302 -18.66 16.66 -8.49
CA GLY A 302 -18.46 18.11 -8.65
C GLY A 302 -18.65 18.91 -7.35
N ILE A 303 -19.53 18.46 -6.45
CA ILE A 303 -19.75 19.09 -5.14
C ILE A 303 -18.52 18.87 -4.26
N HIS A 304 -18.01 17.64 -4.21
CA HIS A 304 -16.83 17.31 -3.41
C HIS A 304 -15.57 18.00 -3.93
N THR A 305 -15.31 17.93 -5.25
CA THR A 305 -14.11 18.55 -5.86
C THR A 305 -14.09 20.05 -5.67
N HIS A 306 -15.26 20.73 -5.76
CA HIS A 306 -15.33 22.16 -5.51
C HIS A 306 -14.98 22.54 -4.07
N ALA A 307 -15.48 21.77 -3.09
CA ALA A 307 -15.19 22.02 -1.68
C ALA A 307 -13.73 21.72 -1.33
N ILE A 308 -13.20 20.57 -1.80
CA ILE A 308 -11.81 20.15 -1.55
C ILE A 308 -10.79 21.12 -2.15
N LEU A 309 -11.06 21.68 -3.33
CA LEU A 309 -10.19 22.68 -3.95
C LEU A 309 -10.09 23.98 -3.13
N ARG A 310 -11.09 24.26 -2.29
CA ARG A 310 -11.10 25.40 -1.36
C ARG A 310 -10.50 25.06 -0.02
N GLU A 311 -10.94 23.95 0.55
CA GLU A 311 -10.53 23.48 1.87
C GLU A 311 -10.62 21.94 1.91
N PRO A 312 -9.49 21.23 1.83
CA PRO A 312 -9.44 19.76 1.80
C PRO A 312 -10.19 19.09 2.95
N SER A 313 -10.11 19.66 4.15
CA SER A 313 -10.72 19.10 5.36
C SER A 313 -12.26 18.97 5.29
N THR A 314 -12.89 19.55 4.26
CA THR A 314 -14.34 19.43 4.05
C THR A 314 -14.80 18.01 3.75
N TYR A 315 -13.95 17.20 3.10
CA TYR A 315 -14.26 15.81 2.73
C TYR A 315 -13.09 14.83 2.94
N GLU A 316 -11.93 15.31 3.36
CA GLU A 316 -10.76 14.49 3.66
C GLU A 316 -10.46 14.49 5.15
N PRO A 317 -10.92 13.47 5.90
CA PRO A 317 -10.61 13.35 7.33
C PRO A 317 -9.14 12.96 7.57
N ILE A 318 -8.48 12.42 6.55
CA ILE A 318 -7.09 11.98 6.57
C ILE A 318 -6.35 12.69 5.44
N PRO A 319 -5.33 13.52 5.72
CA PRO A 319 -4.45 14.04 4.69
C PRO A 319 -3.73 12.88 3.97
N PRO A 320 -3.80 12.78 2.63
CA PRO A 320 -3.23 11.64 1.90
C PRO A 320 -1.74 11.47 2.12
N GLU A 321 -1.00 12.54 2.36
CA GLU A 321 0.45 12.54 2.59
C GLU A 321 0.85 11.76 3.86
N ILE A 322 -0.05 11.67 4.85
CA ILE A 322 0.18 10.91 6.10
C ILE A 322 0.43 9.43 5.81
N VAL A 323 -0.15 8.92 4.71
CA VAL A 323 -0.04 7.52 4.33
C VAL A 323 0.79 7.30 3.06
N GLY A 324 1.55 8.31 2.65
CA GLY A 324 2.41 8.24 1.46
C GLY A 324 1.64 8.37 0.13
N ARG A 325 0.45 9.00 0.14
CA ARG A 325 -0.37 9.18 -1.06
C ARG A 325 -0.52 10.64 -1.44
N SER A 326 -1.06 10.86 -2.63
CA SER A 326 -1.52 12.16 -3.10
C SER A 326 -3.01 12.09 -3.43
N ARG A 327 -3.68 13.26 -3.34
CA ARG A 327 -5.07 13.41 -3.79
C ARG A 327 -5.16 13.24 -5.28
N ARG A 328 -6.25 12.61 -5.74
CA ARG A 328 -6.57 12.46 -7.15
C ARG A 328 -7.97 13.01 -7.46
N LEU A 329 -8.05 13.89 -8.45
CA LEU A 329 -9.31 14.37 -8.98
C LEU A 329 -9.58 13.62 -10.29
N VAL A 330 -10.68 12.89 -10.36
CA VAL A 330 -11.08 12.14 -11.55
C VAL A 330 -12.22 12.88 -12.24
N VAL A 331 -12.15 12.92 -13.55
CA VAL A 331 -13.19 13.55 -14.39
C VAL A 331 -14.03 12.44 -15.04
N GLY A 332 -15.32 12.40 -14.71
CA GLY A 332 -16.24 11.41 -15.26
C GLY A 332 -17.67 11.94 -15.29
N LYS A 333 -18.65 11.02 -15.31
CA LYS A 333 -20.07 11.34 -15.42
C LYS A 333 -20.55 12.35 -14.36
N HIS A 334 -20.00 12.28 -13.16
CA HIS A 334 -20.41 13.11 -12.01
C HIS A 334 -19.51 14.34 -11.78
N ALA A 335 -18.48 14.51 -12.62
CA ALA A 335 -17.55 15.64 -12.51
C ALA A 335 -18.27 16.97 -12.70
N GLY A 336 -17.80 18.01 -11.99
CA GLY A 336 -18.19 19.40 -12.18
C GLY A 336 -17.16 20.15 -13.03
N THR A 337 -17.56 21.33 -13.54
CA THR A 337 -16.66 22.20 -14.35
C THR A 337 -15.41 22.65 -13.60
N HIS A 338 -15.49 22.82 -12.27
CA HIS A 338 -14.33 23.20 -11.45
C HIS A 338 -13.29 22.09 -11.35
N GLY A 339 -13.72 20.83 -11.13
CA GLY A 339 -12.83 19.67 -11.12
C GLY A 339 -12.20 19.42 -12.49
N LEU A 340 -13.00 19.55 -13.56
CA LEU A 340 -12.51 19.46 -14.93
C LEU A 340 -11.43 20.52 -15.21
N ARG A 341 -11.66 21.77 -14.83
CA ARG A 341 -10.67 22.85 -15.00
C ARG A 341 -9.39 22.57 -14.23
N ALA A 342 -9.49 22.07 -12.99
CA ALA A 342 -8.32 21.73 -12.18
C ALA A 342 -7.51 20.62 -12.84
N ALA A 343 -8.16 19.52 -13.27
CA ALA A 343 -7.50 18.42 -13.97
C ALA A 343 -6.80 18.89 -15.28
N LEU A 344 -7.45 19.76 -16.05
CA LEU A 344 -6.84 20.32 -17.27
C LEU A 344 -5.62 21.19 -16.97
N ARG A 345 -5.67 22.01 -15.90
CA ARG A 345 -4.52 22.81 -15.47
C ARG A 345 -3.34 21.96 -14.99
N GLU A 346 -3.60 20.86 -14.28
CA GLU A 346 -2.55 19.88 -13.93
C GLU A 346 -1.89 19.28 -15.17
N MET A 347 -2.67 19.11 -16.25
CA MET A 347 -2.16 18.68 -17.56
C MET A 347 -1.45 19.79 -18.35
N GLY A 348 -1.41 21.03 -17.82
CA GLY A 348 -0.84 22.20 -18.48
C GLY A 348 -1.74 22.81 -19.56
N LEU A 349 -3.05 22.55 -19.50
CA LEU A 349 -4.06 23.06 -20.42
C LEU A 349 -4.94 24.09 -19.70
N ASP A 350 -5.11 25.28 -20.30
CA ASP A 350 -5.97 26.35 -19.75
C ASP A 350 -7.01 26.79 -20.79
N PRO A 351 -8.15 26.09 -20.90
CA PRO A 351 -9.21 26.39 -21.86
C PRO A 351 -9.99 27.66 -21.50
N THR A 352 -10.53 28.36 -22.51
CA THR A 352 -11.53 29.39 -22.31
C THR A 352 -12.80 28.83 -21.69
N GLU A 353 -13.73 29.71 -21.25
CA GLU A 353 -15.02 29.27 -20.69
C GLU A 353 -15.86 28.50 -21.71
N GLU A 354 -15.83 28.91 -22.99
CA GLU A 354 -16.55 28.24 -24.07
C GLU A 354 -15.93 26.87 -24.37
N GLN A 355 -14.60 26.79 -24.44
CA GLN A 355 -13.87 25.54 -24.65
C GLN A 355 -14.10 24.57 -23.48
N LEU A 356 -14.09 25.08 -22.24
CA LEU A 356 -14.35 24.25 -21.06
C LEU A 356 -15.75 23.64 -21.09
N LYS A 357 -16.77 24.40 -21.51
CA LYS A 357 -18.15 23.90 -21.64
C LYS A 357 -18.22 22.79 -22.70
N GLU A 358 -17.56 22.96 -23.83
CA GLU A 358 -17.52 21.95 -24.89
C GLU A 358 -16.78 20.67 -24.44
N ILE A 359 -15.62 20.81 -23.77
CA ILE A 359 -14.90 19.67 -23.20
C ILE A 359 -15.78 18.94 -22.19
N PHE A 360 -16.45 19.69 -21.31
CA PHE A 360 -17.35 19.15 -20.31
C PHE A 360 -18.52 18.36 -20.94
N PHE A 361 -19.12 18.87 -22.00
CA PHE A 361 -20.19 18.20 -22.71
C PHE A 361 -19.72 16.85 -23.29
N ARG A 362 -18.56 16.82 -23.98
CA ARG A 362 -17.99 15.60 -24.58
C ARG A 362 -17.60 14.56 -23.54
N VAL A 363 -17.06 14.98 -22.40
CA VAL A 363 -16.74 14.11 -21.27
C VAL A 363 -18.02 13.48 -20.72
N LYS A 364 -19.09 14.27 -20.52
CA LYS A 364 -20.38 13.77 -20.06
C LYS A 364 -21.00 12.78 -21.04
N GLU A 365 -20.94 13.06 -22.33
CA GLU A 365 -21.44 12.16 -23.37
C GLU A 365 -20.75 10.78 -23.33
N LEU A 366 -19.43 10.74 -23.10
CA LEU A 366 -18.71 9.48 -22.91
C LEU A 366 -19.14 8.76 -21.64
N GLY A 367 -19.26 9.48 -20.53
CA GLY A 367 -19.73 8.93 -19.26
C GLY A 367 -21.16 8.38 -19.33
N ASP A 368 -22.08 9.05 -20.07
CA ASP A 368 -23.44 8.59 -20.28
C ASP A 368 -23.51 7.32 -21.15
N LYS A 369 -22.51 7.09 -22.01
CA LYS A 369 -22.33 5.84 -22.78
C LYS A 369 -21.66 4.73 -21.93
N GLY A 370 -21.46 4.95 -20.62
CA GLY A 370 -20.85 3.97 -19.72
C GLY A 370 -19.34 3.86 -19.83
N LYS A 371 -18.67 4.76 -20.58
CA LYS A 371 -17.20 4.74 -20.72
C LYS A 371 -16.57 5.49 -19.55
N ARG A 372 -15.57 4.87 -18.93
CA ARG A 372 -14.68 5.55 -17.98
C ARG A 372 -13.76 6.48 -18.78
N VAL A 373 -13.79 7.78 -18.45
CA VAL A 373 -12.90 8.77 -19.07
C VAL A 373 -11.56 8.76 -18.35
N THR A 374 -10.51 8.48 -19.07
CA THR A 374 -9.13 8.51 -18.55
C THR A 374 -8.51 9.89 -18.72
N ASP A 375 -7.37 10.13 -18.05
CA ASP A 375 -6.60 11.37 -18.24
C ASP A 375 -6.13 11.52 -19.71
N ALA A 376 -5.84 10.41 -20.38
CA ALA A 376 -5.50 10.39 -21.79
C ALA A 376 -6.68 10.82 -22.67
N ASP A 377 -7.89 10.29 -22.41
CA ASP A 377 -9.10 10.67 -23.12
C ASP A 377 -9.43 12.14 -22.91
N LEU A 378 -9.36 12.60 -21.65
CA LEU A 378 -9.58 13.98 -21.29
C LEU A 378 -8.63 14.92 -22.05
N ARG A 379 -7.35 14.57 -22.12
CA ARG A 379 -6.35 15.34 -22.85
C ARG A 379 -6.66 15.39 -24.35
N VAL A 380 -7.00 14.26 -24.96
CA VAL A 380 -7.37 14.19 -26.38
C VAL A 380 -8.58 15.07 -26.69
N ILE A 381 -9.61 15.00 -25.84
CA ILE A 381 -10.81 15.84 -25.99
C ILE A 381 -10.44 17.33 -25.87
N ALA A 382 -9.66 17.68 -24.85
CA ALA A 382 -9.28 19.04 -24.59
C ALA A 382 -8.43 19.62 -25.73
N GLU A 383 -7.40 18.92 -26.18
CA GLU A 383 -6.55 19.34 -27.29
C GLU A 383 -7.35 19.50 -28.59
N SER A 384 -8.30 18.58 -28.86
CA SER A 384 -9.22 18.69 -29.99
C SER A 384 -10.07 19.96 -29.96
N VAL A 385 -10.67 20.27 -28.79
CA VAL A 385 -11.55 21.45 -28.62
C VAL A 385 -10.74 22.75 -28.65
N MET A 386 -9.53 22.73 -28.08
CA MET A 386 -8.65 23.90 -28.02
C MET A 386 -7.92 24.16 -29.35
N GLY A 387 -8.06 23.26 -30.34
CA GLY A 387 -7.36 23.38 -31.61
C GLY A 387 -5.84 23.18 -31.48
N ILE A 388 -5.39 22.53 -30.40
CA ILE A 388 -3.98 22.21 -30.20
C ILE A 388 -3.65 21.00 -31.10
N PRO A 389 -2.65 21.09 -31.97
CA PRO A 389 -2.27 19.96 -32.82
C PRO A 389 -1.90 18.77 -31.95
N HIS A 390 -2.52 17.63 -32.19
CA HIS A 390 -2.16 16.35 -31.59
C HIS A 390 -0.74 15.98 -32.04
N LEU A 391 0.25 16.42 -31.31
CA LEU A 391 1.60 15.88 -31.45
C LEU A 391 1.58 14.47 -30.82
N ARG A 392 1.27 13.47 -31.63
CA ARG A 392 1.62 12.07 -31.32
C ARG A 392 3.02 11.85 -31.87
N PRO A 393 4.05 12.08 -31.07
CA PRO A 393 5.44 11.90 -31.51
C PRO A 393 5.71 10.46 -31.97
N ILE A 394 4.94 9.50 -31.45
CA ILE A 394 5.05 8.07 -31.81
C ILE A 394 3.71 7.60 -32.34
N LYS A 395 3.71 7.04 -33.57
CA LYS A 395 2.55 6.39 -34.19
C LYS A 395 2.96 5.02 -34.69
N LEU A 396 2.17 4.01 -34.39
CA LEU A 396 2.33 2.67 -34.97
C LEU A 396 1.84 2.69 -36.42
N GLU A 397 2.70 2.31 -37.34
CA GLU A 397 2.35 2.13 -38.76
C GLU A 397 2.16 0.64 -39.08
N GLU A 398 2.99 -0.24 -38.48
CA GLU A 398 2.92 -1.68 -38.74
C GLU A 398 3.46 -2.46 -37.52
N LEU A 399 2.80 -3.59 -37.23
CA LEU A 399 3.25 -4.57 -36.24
C LEU A 399 3.14 -5.96 -36.85
N THR A 400 4.23 -6.71 -36.81
CA THR A 400 4.26 -8.14 -37.14
C THR A 400 4.78 -8.91 -35.96
N VAL A 401 4.05 -9.94 -35.53
CA VAL A 401 4.46 -10.81 -34.41
C VAL A 401 4.40 -12.27 -34.85
N VAL A 402 5.48 -12.99 -34.61
CA VAL A 402 5.59 -14.43 -34.86
C VAL A 402 5.74 -15.12 -33.51
N THR A 403 4.84 -16.06 -33.24
CA THR A 403 4.84 -16.87 -32.02
C THR A 403 4.30 -18.25 -32.30
N GLY A 404 4.68 -19.24 -31.52
CA GLY A 404 4.22 -20.62 -31.66
C GLY A 404 5.03 -21.57 -30.80
N ASP A 405 4.66 -22.87 -30.87
CA ASP A 405 5.46 -23.90 -30.21
C ASP A 405 6.78 -24.10 -30.96
N HIS A 406 7.88 -24.20 -30.24
CA HIS A 406 9.25 -24.32 -30.79
C HIS A 406 9.71 -23.15 -31.69
N VAL A 407 9.05 -21.99 -31.61
CA VAL A 407 9.45 -20.76 -32.30
C VAL A 407 9.81 -19.69 -31.26
N THR A 408 11.00 -19.09 -31.43
CA THR A 408 11.36 -17.94 -30.59
C THR A 408 10.40 -16.77 -30.89
N PRO A 409 9.61 -16.30 -29.92
CA PRO A 409 8.71 -15.15 -30.11
C PRO A 409 9.48 -13.96 -30.63
N THR A 410 9.07 -13.42 -31.78
CA THR A 410 9.74 -12.31 -32.46
C THR A 410 8.70 -11.27 -32.86
N ALA A 411 9.00 -10.00 -32.67
CA ALA A 411 8.18 -8.91 -33.17
C ALA A 411 8.99 -7.94 -34.00
N SER A 412 8.39 -7.39 -35.05
CA SER A 412 8.87 -6.27 -35.86
C SER A 412 7.85 -5.15 -35.79
N VAL A 413 8.31 -3.92 -35.52
CA VAL A 413 7.48 -2.73 -35.48
C VAL A 413 8.00 -1.70 -36.47
N ARG A 414 7.06 -1.01 -37.16
CA ARG A 414 7.33 0.21 -37.91
C ARG A 414 6.63 1.35 -37.20
N LEU A 415 7.42 2.25 -36.62
CA LEU A 415 6.92 3.42 -35.93
C LEU A 415 7.26 4.68 -36.72
N ASN A 416 6.32 5.61 -36.75
CA ASN A 416 6.59 6.99 -37.15
C ASN A 416 6.90 7.78 -35.86
N VAL A 417 8.15 8.24 -35.73
CA VAL A 417 8.61 8.98 -34.56
C VAL A 417 9.02 10.38 -35.00
N ASN A 418 8.20 11.39 -34.65
CA ASN A 418 8.40 12.79 -35.06
C ASN A 418 8.59 12.96 -36.59
N GLY A 419 7.85 12.21 -37.39
CA GLY A 419 7.93 12.22 -38.86
C GLY A 419 8.96 11.27 -39.46
N ASN A 420 9.82 10.65 -38.65
CA ASN A 420 10.81 9.68 -39.10
C ASN A 420 10.28 8.25 -38.95
N LEU A 421 10.37 7.47 -40.02
CA LEU A 421 10.01 6.07 -39.99
C LEU A 421 11.18 5.25 -39.43
N ILE A 422 10.92 4.50 -38.37
CA ILE A 422 11.88 3.62 -37.71
C ILE A 422 11.32 2.19 -37.76
N VAL A 423 12.14 1.24 -38.19
CA VAL A 423 11.82 -0.18 -38.20
C VAL A 423 12.78 -0.89 -37.24
N GLU A 424 12.23 -1.56 -36.27
CA GLU A 424 13.01 -2.35 -35.31
C GLU A 424 12.35 -3.70 -35.06
N ALA A 425 13.19 -4.67 -34.70
CA ALA A 425 12.75 -6.00 -34.33
C ALA A 425 13.42 -6.47 -33.04
N ALA A 426 12.70 -7.30 -32.31
CA ALA A 426 13.22 -7.91 -31.08
C ALA A 426 12.62 -9.30 -30.86
N THR A 427 13.35 -10.12 -30.10
CA THR A 427 12.87 -11.40 -29.56
C THR A 427 12.45 -11.23 -28.11
N GLY A 428 11.52 -12.07 -27.65
CA GLY A 428 11.01 -12.07 -26.29
C GLY A 428 10.72 -13.46 -25.75
N VAL A 429 10.32 -13.51 -24.48
CA VAL A 429 9.84 -14.75 -23.85
C VAL A 429 8.40 -15.09 -24.28
N GLY A 430 7.71 -14.11 -24.85
CA GLY A 430 6.36 -14.22 -25.40
C GLY A 430 6.08 -13.12 -26.43
N PRO A 431 4.92 -13.15 -27.12
CA PRO A 431 4.59 -12.21 -28.19
C PRO A 431 4.52 -10.76 -27.71
N VAL A 432 3.94 -10.52 -26.53
CA VAL A 432 3.85 -9.19 -25.92
C VAL A 432 5.24 -8.65 -25.55
N ASP A 433 6.10 -9.47 -24.91
CA ASP A 433 7.44 -9.06 -24.52
C ASP A 433 8.31 -8.73 -25.75
N ALA A 434 8.19 -9.52 -26.83
CA ALA A 434 8.86 -9.25 -28.09
C ALA A 434 8.43 -7.91 -28.69
N ALA A 435 7.12 -7.63 -28.74
CA ALA A 435 6.57 -6.37 -29.25
C ALA A 435 7.00 -5.17 -28.40
N MET A 436 6.91 -5.28 -27.07
CA MET A 436 7.33 -4.23 -26.15
C MET A 436 8.83 -3.90 -26.27
N LYS A 437 9.67 -4.93 -26.41
CA LYS A 437 11.12 -4.75 -26.63
C LYS A 437 11.41 -4.09 -27.97
N ALA A 438 10.72 -4.45 -29.03
CA ALA A 438 10.87 -3.83 -30.35
C ALA A 438 10.50 -2.34 -30.32
N ILE A 439 9.38 -1.97 -29.66
CA ILE A 439 8.98 -0.57 -29.48
C ILE A 439 10.04 0.20 -28.66
N ARG A 440 10.47 -0.36 -27.51
CA ARG A 440 11.49 0.29 -26.68
C ARG A 440 12.80 0.51 -27.44
N LYS A 441 13.20 -0.44 -28.27
CA LYS A 441 14.40 -0.32 -29.12
C LYS A 441 14.23 0.79 -30.16
N ALA A 442 13.06 0.90 -30.79
CA ALA A 442 12.77 1.94 -31.77
C ALA A 442 12.80 3.36 -31.18
N VAL A 443 12.48 3.53 -29.88
CA VAL A 443 12.49 4.82 -29.20
C VAL A 443 13.70 5.02 -28.29
N ALA A 444 14.62 4.07 -28.19
CA ALA A 444 15.79 4.13 -27.27
C ALA A 444 16.71 5.33 -27.51
N THR A 445 16.71 5.92 -28.70
CA THR A 445 17.48 7.14 -29.05
C THR A 445 16.91 8.41 -28.40
N ILE A 446 15.70 8.36 -27.82
CA ILE A 446 15.00 9.55 -27.36
C ILE A 446 15.22 9.76 -25.85
N GLU A 447 15.19 8.72 -25.04
CA GLU A 447 15.54 8.62 -23.61
C GLU A 447 15.01 7.29 -23.03
N PRO A 448 15.62 6.74 -21.96
CA PRO A 448 15.17 5.49 -21.37
C PRO A 448 13.78 5.67 -20.71
N ILE A 449 12.82 4.88 -21.18
CA ILE A 449 11.48 4.74 -20.58
C ILE A 449 11.41 3.35 -19.96
N HIS A 450 11.05 3.28 -18.69
CA HIS A 450 10.91 2.02 -17.95
C HIS A 450 9.44 1.64 -17.82
N LEU A 451 9.16 0.35 -17.99
CA LEU A 451 7.86 -0.25 -17.70
C LEU A 451 7.89 -0.72 -16.23
N GLU A 452 7.11 -0.07 -15.38
CA GLU A 452 7.03 -0.37 -13.94
C GLU A 452 5.97 -1.45 -13.65
N GLU A 453 4.81 -1.32 -14.31
CA GLU A 453 3.67 -2.21 -14.11
C GLU A 453 2.99 -2.54 -15.42
N TYR A 454 2.45 -3.78 -15.48
CA TYR A 454 1.69 -4.28 -16.62
C TYR A 454 0.52 -5.12 -16.10
N HIS A 455 -0.70 -4.67 -16.35
CA HIS A 455 -1.93 -5.35 -15.95
C HIS A 455 -2.81 -5.62 -17.15
N VAL A 456 -3.47 -6.78 -17.14
CA VAL A 456 -4.38 -7.22 -18.19
C VAL A 456 -5.73 -7.57 -17.58
N ASN A 457 -6.79 -6.94 -18.06
CA ASN A 457 -8.16 -7.21 -17.66
C ASN A 457 -9.00 -7.61 -18.88
N ALA A 458 -9.78 -8.68 -18.76
CA ALA A 458 -10.82 -8.97 -19.74
C ALA A 458 -12.06 -8.12 -19.44
N ILE A 459 -12.50 -7.29 -20.39
CA ILE A 459 -13.69 -6.43 -20.23
C ILE A 459 -14.94 -7.23 -20.55
N THR A 460 -14.88 -8.12 -21.55
CA THR A 460 -16.00 -8.96 -21.98
C THR A 460 -15.63 -10.43 -21.83
N GLY A 461 -16.62 -11.32 -21.82
CA GLY A 461 -16.39 -12.77 -21.78
C GLY A 461 -16.40 -13.38 -23.18
N GLY A 462 -15.78 -14.57 -23.33
CA GLY A 462 -15.73 -15.31 -24.58
C GLY A 462 -14.32 -15.37 -25.20
N THR A 463 -14.19 -16.03 -26.32
CA THR A 463 -12.93 -16.17 -27.06
C THR A 463 -12.55 -14.92 -27.85
N ASP A 464 -13.50 -13.99 -28.01
CA ASP A 464 -13.42 -12.68 -28.67
C ASP A 464 -13.48 -11.54 -27.65
N ALA A 465 -13.11 -11.83 -26.40
CA ALA A 465 -13.13 -10.85 -25.32
C ALA A 465 -12.22 -9.65 -25.64
N VAL A 466 -12.78 -8.45 -25.50
CA VAL A 466 -11.97 -7.22 -25.48
C VAL A 466 -11.09 -7.21 -24.23
N VAL A 467 -9.80 -7.08 -24.44
CA VAL A 467 -8.79 -7.03 -23.39
C VAL A 467 -8.37 -5.58 -23.17
N GLU A 468 -8.41 -5.13 -21.93
CA GLU A 468 -7.84 -3.87 -21.48
C GLU A 468 -6.44 -4.14 -20.91
N VAL A 469 -5.46 -3.41 -21.38
CA VAL A 469 -4.10 -3.43 -20.85
C VAL A 469 -3.79 -2.10 -20.24
N ILE A 470 -3.35 -2.12 -18.98
CA ILE A 470 -2.90 -0.95 -18.24
C ILE A 470 -1.40 -1.07 -18.04
N VAL A 471 -0.66 -0.02 -18.43
CA VAL A 471 0.79 0.07 -18.22
C VAL A 471 1.12 1.27 -17.36
N ARG A 472 2.09 1.09 -16.46
CA ARG A 472 2.71 2.19 -15.72
C ARG A 472 4.14 2.37 -16.24
N LEU A 473 4.41 3.58 -16.73
CA LEU A 473 5.69 3.91 -17.33
C LEU A 473 6.37 5.01 -16.54
N SER A 474 7.69 4.92 -16.40
CA SER A 474 8.50 5.97 -15.77
C SER A 474 9.57 6.52 -16.72
N LYS A 475 9.91 7.81 -16.51
CA LYS A 475 10.97 8.53 -17.20
C LYS A 475 11.56 9.58 -16.24
N GLY A 476 12.73 9.31 -15.65
CA GLY A 476 13.25 10.10 -14.54
C GLY A 476 12.26 10.09 -13.37
N ASP A 477 11.95 11.26 -12.81
CA ASP A 477 11.00 11.39 -11.70
C ASP A 477 9.51 11.34 -12.11
N LYS A 478 9.23 11.17 -13.40
CA LYS A 478 7.85 11.16 -13.91
C LYS A 478 7.35 9.74 -14.05
N VAL A 479 6.18 9.49 -13.48
CA VAL A 479 5.43 8.23 -13.62
C VAL A 479 4.06 8.53 -14.19
N ILE A 480 3.64 7.75 -15.19
CA ILE A 480 2.31 7.86 -15.80
C ILE A 480 1.67 6.49 -15.95
N THR A 481 0.36 6.46 -15.93
CA THR A 481 -0.45 5.28 -16.26
C THR A 481 -1.15 5.52 -17.58
N ALA A 482 -1.07 4.55 -18.48
CA ALA A 482 -1.75 4.58 -19.77
C ALA A 482 -2.44 3.25 -20.01
N MET A 483 -3.44 3.25 -20.91
CA MET A 483 -4.19 2.05 -21.23
C MET A 483 -4.39 1.92 -22.74
N GLY A 484 -4.61 0.67 -23.18
CA GLY A 484 -5.04 0.29 -24.51
C GLY A 484 -6.08 -0.81 -24.40
N ALA A 485 -7.02 -0.86 -25.33
CA ALA A 485 -8.08 -1.85 -25.33
C ALA A 485 -8.30 -2.39 -26.75
N HIS A 486 -8.20 -3.71 -26.91
CA HIS A 486 -8.33 -4.39 -28.19
C HIS A 486 -8.77 -5.84 -28.00
N GLU A 487 -9.33 -6.47 -29.02
CA GLU A 487 -9.64 -7.91 -29.02
C GLU A 487 -8.37 -8.78 -29.02
N ASP A 488 -7.26 -8.24 -29.53
CA ASP A 488 -5.93 -8.86 -29.50
C ASP A 488 -5.09 -8.27 -28.37
N ILE A 489 -4.63 -9.14 -27.46
CA ILE A 489 -3.84 -8.74 -26.29
C ILE A 489 -2.51 -8.07 -26.66
N VAL A 490 -1.89 -8.45 -27.79
CA VAL A 490 -0.63 -7.85 -28.24
C VAL A 490 -0.90 -6.42 -28.72
N MET A 491 -1.99 -6.22 -29.49
CA MET A 491 -2.40 -4.88 -29.93
C MET A 491 -2.79 -3.99 -28.76
N ALA A 492 -3.59 -4.48 -27.79
CA ALA A 492 -3.94 -3.75 -26.58
C ALA A 492 -2.69 -3.31 -25.80
N SER A 493 -1.70 -4.20 -25.69
CA SER A 493 -0.43 -3.94 -25.03
C SER A 493 0.41 -2.86 -25.74
N VAL A 494 0.50 -2.96 -27.05
CA VAL A 494 1.23 -2.00 -27.90
C VAL A 494 0.57 -0.63 -27.87
N GLU A 495 -0.76 -0.57 -27.92
CA GLU A 495 -1.50 0.69 -27.79
C GLU A 495 -1.28 1.35 -26.42
N ALA A 496 -1.37 0.58 -25.33
CA ALA A 496 -1.10 1.08 -23.97
C ALA A 496 0.31 1.68 -23.89
N MET A 497 1.31 0.98 -24.40
CA MET A 497 2.71 1.40 -24.39
C MET A 497 2.93 2.69 -25.19
N ILE A 498 2.42 2.77 -26.40
CA ILE A 498 2.54 3.94 -27.28
C ILE A 498 1.80 5.15 -26.68
N ASN A 499 0.60 4.94 -26.14
CA ASN A 499 -0.17 5.99 -25.48
C ASN A 499 0.63 6.57 -24.30
N GLY A 500 1.21 5.72 -23.48
CA GLY A 500 2.04 6.15 -22.34
C GLY A 500 3.30 6.87 -22.77
N MET A 501 4.02 6.37 -23.77
CA MET A 501 5.20 7.04 -24.31
C MET A 501 4.87 8.43 -24.87
N ASN A 502 3.76 8.56 -25.60
CA ASN A 502 3.29 9.83 -26.12
C ASN A 502 2.98 10.84 -25.01
N LEU A 503 2.37 10.39 -23.90
CA LEU A 503 2.11 11.22 -22.72
C LEU A 503 3.40 11.70 -22.04
N LEU A 504 4.40 10.82 -21.89
CA LEU A 504 5.70 11.18 -21.31
C LEU A 504 6.50 12.17 -22.18
N MET A 505 6.32 12.10 -23.52
CA MET A 505 7.06 12.93 -24.46
C MET A 505 6.39 14.30 -24.72
N SER A 506 5.06 14.40 -24.70
CA SER A 506 4.32 15.64 -24.97
C SER A 506 4.62 16.74 -23.95
N ASN A 507 5.00 16.40 -22.73
CA ASN A 507 5.36 17.38 -21.69
C ASN A 507 6.74 18.04 -21.85
N ASN A 508 7.61 17.56 -22.76
CA ASN A 508 8.91 18.17 -23.03
C ASN A 508 8.85 19.27 -24.10
N GLY A 509 7.83 19.28 -24.97
CA GLY A 509 7.67 20.29 -26.03
C GLY A 509 7.36 21.69 -25.51
N GLN A 510 6.62 21.80 -24.39
CA GLN A 510 6.24 23.12 -23.85
C GLN A 510 7.36 23.81 -23.08
N ARG A 511 8.29 23.07 -22.42
CA ARG A 511 9.47 23.68 -21.80
C ARG A 511 10.47 24.24 -22.83
N ASN A 512 10.56 23.63 -24.00
CA ASN A 512 11.44 24.10 -25.08
C ASN A 512 10.80 25.21 -25.91
N ALA A 513 9.48 25.25 -26.09
CA ALA A 513 8.78 26.37 -26.73
C ALA A 513 8.85 27.63 -25.88
N ASN A 514 8.63 27.55 -24.57
CA ASN A 514 8.77 28.69 -23.66
C ASN A 514 10.23 29.17 -23.51
N LYS A 515 11.23 28.28 -23.59
CA LYS A 515 12.64 28.70 -23.66
C LYS A 515 12.99 29.38 -24.97
N LYS A 516 12.39 28.98 -26.08
CA LYS A 516 12.59 29.68 -27.38
C LYS A 516 11.87 31.04 -27.44
N PHE A 517 10.70 31.19 -26.80
CA PHE A 517 10.01 32.48 -26.71
C PHE A 517 10.73 33.45 -25.78
N LEU A 518 11.35 33.00 -24.71
CA LEU A 518 12.14 33.83 -23.78
C LEU A 518 13.55 34.18 -24.34
N SER A 519 14.01 33.50 -25.41
CA SER A 519 15.29 33.79 -26.05
C SER A 519 15.17 34.66 -27.31
N SER A 520 13.96 34.98 -27.81
CA SER A 520 13.72 35.81 -28.97
C SER A 520 13.43 37.29 -28.66
N ASP A 521 13.22 37.64 -27.37
CA ASP A 521 12.99 39.04 -26.96
C ASP A 521 14.23 39.76 -26.44
N SER A 522 15.45 39.25 -26.71
CA SER A 522 16.71 39.85 -26.31
C SER A 522 17.56 40.33 -27.52
N ILE A 523 16.95 40.87 -28.56
CA ILE A 523 17.70 41.65 -29.59
C ILE A 523 16.80 42.81 -30.00
N HIS A 524 16.96 43.95 -29.34
CA HIS A 524 16.97 45.32 -29.83
C HIS A 524 16.83 46.29 -28.65
N LEU A 525 17.94 46.77 -28.19
CA LEU A 525 18.12 48.18 -27.81
C LEU A 525 19.61 48.46 -27.69
N CYS A 526 20.12 49.00 -28.77
CA CYS A 526 21.45 49.55 -28.90
C CYS A 526 21.44 51.01 -28.41
N GLY A 527 22.46 51.40 -27.67
CA GLY A 527 22.98 52.76 -27.74
C GLY A 527 22.68 53.70 -26.58
N PHE A 528 23.72 54.09 -25.96
CA PHE A 528 24.20 55.42 -25.53
C PHE A 528 24.81 55.42 -24.11
N SER A 529 26.08 55.40 -24.16
CA SER A 529 27.15 56.31 -23.68
C SER A 529 27.26 56.63 -22.18
N ARG A 530 28.41 56.21 -21.70
CA ARG A 530 29.45 56.88 -20.87
C ARG A 530 29.02 58.05 -20.00
N LEU A 531 29.38 57.98 -18.75
CA LEU A 531 30.30 58.87 -18.01
C LEU A 531 29.95 58.84 -16.51
N GLY A 532 30.98 58.70 -15.69
CA GLY A 532 31.09 59.39 -14.43
C GLY A 532 31.55 58.56 -13.24
N ARG A 533 32.86 58.57 -13.03
CA ARG A 533 33.52 58.20 -11.75
C ARG A 533 33.07 59.16 -10.63
N ALA A 534 32.94 58.65 -9.41
CA ALA A 534 33.67 59.21 -8.27
C ALA A 534 33.51 58.33 -7.01
N LYS A 535 34.61 58.30 -6.31
CA LYS A 535 34.92 57.73 -5.00
C LYS A 535 34.24 58.48 -3.86
N SER A 536 34.04 57.82 -2.72
CA SER A 536 34.63 58.03 -1.38
C SER A 536 33.76 57.34 -0.36
N GLU A 537 34.29 56.44 0.43
CA GLU A 537 34.91 56.56 1.74
C GLU A 537 33.92 57.02 2.83
N GLY A 538 33.71 56.13 3.81
CA GLY A 538 34.05 56.42 5.18
C GLY A 538 32.99 56.09 6.22
N HIS A 539 33.34 55.19 7.15
CA HIS A 539 33.13 55.19 8.61
C HIS A 539 31.71 55.44 9.13
N GLY A 540 31.21 54.74 10.09
CA GLY A 540 31.65 54.25 11.38
C GLY A 540 30.48 53.90 12.24
N ASP A 541 30.65 52.92 13.02
CA ASP A 541 30.30 52.65 14.41
C ASP A 541 28.98 53.07 15.06
N THR A 542 28.62 52.13 15.93
CA THR A 542 28.01 52.14 17.26
C THR A 542 26.52 51.85 17.35
N GLU A 543 26.20 50.69 17.92
CA GLU A 543 25.83 50.33 19.29
C GLU A 543 24.47 50.85 19.79
N GLU A 544 23.84 49.93 20.47
CA GLU A 544 22.92 50.02 21.62
C GLU A 544 21.43 49.78 21.37
N SER A 545 21.01 48.68 21.85
CA SER A 545 20.32 48.34 23.13
C SER A 545 18.79 48.21 23.01
N LEU A 546 18.37 47.02 23.44
CA LEU A 546 17.03 46.67 23.96
C LEU A 546 16.52 47.66 25.01
N PRO A 547 15.22 47.73 25.37
CA PRO A 547 14.57 46.65 26.07
C PRO A 547 13.02 46.45 25.93
N THR A 548 12.65 45.18 26.17
CA THR A 548 11.57 44.67 27.06
C THR A 548 10.18 45.31 27.18
N ARG A 549 9.21 44.44 27.05
CA ARG A 549 8.10 44.03 27.97
C ARG A 549 6.67 44.37 27.61
N LEU A 550 5.88 43.29 27.67
CA LEU A 550 4.56 43.10 28.32
C LEU A 550 3.32 43.76 27.71
N THR A 551 2.43 43.00 27.21
CA THR A 551 1.34 42.23 27.89
C THR A 551 0.87 41.09 27.02
#